data_21a0d9c0c4ceb4a9158b50e246b8e03b
#
_entry.id   21a0d9c0c4ceb4a9158b50e246b8e03b
#
_cell.length_a   1.000
_cell.length_b   1.000
_cell.length_c   1.000
_cell.angle_alpha   90.00
_cell.angle_beta   90.00
_cell.angle_gamma   90.00
#
_symmetry.space_group_name_H-M   'P 1'
#
loop_
_entity.id
_entity.type
_entity.pdbx_description
1 polymer ?
#
loop_
_entity_poly.entity_id
_entity_poly.type
_entity_poly.pdbx_seq_one_letter_code
_entity_poly.pdbx_strand_id
1 'polypeptide(L)'
;TGVLGVEYSQPYRHIRLPAMSGFRPGLLPTLLVLAMLPVLVWLGFWQLERGEQKRELLERQEARREAAPLAPHEIERLNDPAFARVFLQGRFDAEHSFLLDSRTRNGKVGVELLQPFHDELSDRWVMVNRGWIPWPDRRVPPAFDTPAQSLKLAAWVYVPPGKPFVFSHRTAEGWPRLINHVDIEAMWQQAGRAGLIHELRLEPGPSAYRADWAITSMRPSQHLGYAVQWFALAAALLALFIYFGVHQARGKRSEHDESNPLQR
;
A
#
# COMPACT_ATOMS: atom_id res chain seq x y z
N THR A 1 78.86 28.29 -58.17
CA THR A 1 78.50 27.92 -56.79
C THR A 1 76.96 27.86 -56.67
N GLY A 2 76.46 26.64 -56.86
CA GLY A 2 75.04 26.42 -56.82
C GLY A 2 74.58 25.99 -55.39
N VAL A 3 73.52 26.56 -54.96
CA VAL A 3 72.83 26.14 -53.72
C VAL A 3 71.57 25.42 -54.13
N LEU A 4 71.56 24.10 -53.88
CA LEU A 4 70.41 23.25 -54.04
C LEU A 4 69.46 23.48 -52.86
N GLY A 5 68.27 24.05 -53.15
CA GLY A 5 67.18 24.10 -52.22
C GLY A 5 66.45 22.78 -52.21
N VAL A 6 66.42 22.06 -51.06
CA VAL A 6 65.64 20.87 -50.84
C VAL A 6 64.30 21.33 -50.28
N GLU A 7 63.24 21.23 -51.08
CA GLU A 7 61.84 21.45 -50.67
C GLU A 7 61.32 20.20 -49.98
N TYR A 8 61.16 20.26 -48.66
CA TYR A 8 60.49 19.21 -47.85
C TYR A 8 58.95 19.42 -47.90
N SER A 9 58.33 18.81 -48.87
CA SER A 9 56.87 18.68 -48.90
C SER A 9 56.44 17.57 -47.96
N GLN A 10 55.99 17.92 -46.76
CA GLN A 10 55.33 16.97 -45.84
C GLN A 10 53.87 16.87 -46.23
N PRO A 11 53.32 15.66 -46.50
CA PRO A 11 51.88 15.50 -46.70
C PRO A 11 51.19 15.55 -45.35
N TYR A 12 50.46 16.62 -45.06
CA TYR A 12 49.53 16.69 -43.93
C TYR A 12 48.49 15.56 -44.06
N ARG A 13 48.68 14.52 -43.29
CA ARG A 13 47.75 13.46 -43.13
C ARG A 13 46.54 14.02 -42.38
N HIS A 14 45.50 14.40 -43.09
CA HIS A 14 44.22 14.73 -42.48
C HIS A 14 43.71 13.54 -41.69
N ILE A 15 43.84 13.59 -40.37
CA ILE A 15 43.17 12.64 -39.45
C ILE A 15 41.68 12.89 -39.62
N ARG A 16 41.04 12.09 -40.45
CA ARG A 16 39.57 12.04 -40.50
C ARG A 16 39.11 11.46 -39.17
N LEU A 17 38.63 12.31 -38.29
CA LEU A 17 37.87 11.87 -37.13
C LEU A 17 36.69 10.99 -37.61
N PRO A 18 36.47 9.80 -37.04
CA PRO A 18 35.37 8.98 -37.46
C PRO A 18 34.07 9.77 -37.28
N ALA A 19 33.36 9.99 -38.41
CA ALA A 19 32.04 10.62 -38.38
C ALA A 19 31.19 9.85 -37.41
N MET A 20 30.72 10.49 -36.36
CA MET A 20 29.80 9.91 -35.39
C MET A 20 28.62 9.33 -36.17
N SER A 21 28.44 8.01 -36.05
CA SER A 21 27.31 7.31 -36.68
C SER A 21 26.03 7.99 -36.27
N GLY A 22 25.34 8.63 -37.24
CA GLY A 22 24.14 9.40 -36.95
C GLY A 22 23.09 8.56 -36.26
N PHE A 23 22.59 9.05 -35.13
CA PHE A 23 21.42 8.48 -34.47
C PHE A 23 20.16 8.84 -35.27
N ARG A 24 19.43 7.85 -35.79
CA ARG A 24 18.21 8.05 -36.61
C ARG A 24 17.11 7.11 -36.15
N PRO A 25 16.48 7.35 -35.02
CA PRO A 25 15.30 6.60 -34.61
C PRO A 25 14.13 6.95 -35.56
N GLY A 26 13.32 5.96 -35.92
CA GLY A 26 12.07 6.19 -36.66
C GLY A 26 11.10 7.05 -35.84
N LEU A 27 10.15 7.71 -36.52
CA LEU A 27 9.16 8.58 -35.86
C LEU A 27 8.33 7.82 -34.81
N LEU A 28 7.84 6.62 -35.17
CA LEU A 28 7.00 5.79 -34.29
C LEU A 28 7.72 5.38 -32.99
N PRO A 29 8.95 4.82 -33.01
CA PRO A 29 9.69 4.53 -31.78
C PRO A 29 9.96 5.78 -30.93
N THR A 30 10.23 6.93 -31.56
CA THR A 30 10.46 8.17 -30.85
C THR A 30 9.21 8.62 -30.09
N LEU A 31 8.05 8.63 -30.74
CA LEU A 31 6.79 8.98 -30.10
C LEU A 31 6.45 8.03 -28.96
N LEU A 32 6.69 6.72 -29.17
CA LEU A 32 6.46 5.71 -28.13
C LEU A 32 7.31 5.98 -26.89
N VAL A 33 8.62 6.24 -27.06
CA VAL A 33 9.54 6.52 -25.95
C VAL A 33 9.17 7.82 -25.26
N LEU A 34 8.85 8.87 -26.00
CA LEU A 34 8.43 10.16 -25.42
C LEU A 34 7.15 10.06 -24.60
N ALA A 35 6.22 9.17 -24.97
CA ALA A 35 5.01 8.94 -24.23
C ALA A 35 5.23 8.00 -23.01
N MET A 36 5.94 6.89 -23.20
CA MET A 36 6.06 5.83 -22.19
C MET A 36 7.11 6.12 -21.12
N LEU A 37 8.25 6.69 -21.50
CA LEU A 37 9.37 6.92 -20.56
C LEU A 37 8.96 7.80 -19.37
N PRO A 38 8.30 8.96 -19.54
CA PRO A 38 7.84 9.77 -18.42
C PRO A 38 6.85 9.03 -17.51
N VAL A 39 5.97 8.21 -18.09
CA VAL A 39 4.99 7.41 -17.33
C VAL A 39 5.69 6.37 -16.47
N LEU A 40 6.66 5.63 -17.01
CA LEU A 40 7.42 4.62 -16.27
C LEU A 40 8.22 5.25 -15.12
N VAL A 41 8.87 6.38 -15.37
CA VAL A 41 9.63 7.12 -14.36
C VAL A 41 8.69 7.65 -13.27
N TRP A 42 7.56 8.23 -13.65
CA TRP A 42 6.55 8.71 -12.69
C TRP A 42 5.99 7.57 -11.83
N LEU A 43 5.68 6.41 -12.41
CA LEU A 43 5.23 5.24 -11.66
C LEU A 43 6.30 4.74 -10.68
N GLY A 44 7.57 4.81 -11.05
CA GLY A 44 8.68 4.49 -10.15
C GLY A 44 8.68 5.40 -8.91
N PHE A 45 8.63 6.70 -9.09
CA PHE A 45 8.58 7.66 -7.99
C PHE A 45 7.30 7.56 -7.16
N TRP A 46 6.14 7.35 -7.81
CA TRP A 46 4.88 7.13 -7.14
C TRP A 46 4.94 5.90 -6.21
N GLN A 47 5.58 4.81 -6.63
CA GLN A 47 5.77 3.63 -5.77
C GLN A 47 6.69 3.93 -4.58
N LEU A 48 7.77 4.70 -4.77
CA LEU A 48 8.64 5.11 -3.66
C LEU A 48 7.86 5.92 -2.62
N GLU A 49 7.08 6.90 -3.06
CA GLU A 49 6.25 7.72 -2.18
C GLU A 49 5.23 6.87 -1.41
N ARG A 50 4.56 5.92 -2.08
CA ARG A 50 3.63 5.00 -1.42
C ARG A 50 4.33 4.10 -0.40
N GLY A 51 5.52 3.62 -0.70
CA GLY A 51 6.35 2.85 0.24
C GLY A 51 6.68 3.65 1.49
N GLU A 52 7.05 4.92 1.33
CA GLU A 52 7.35 5.84 2.43
C GLU A 52 6.14 6.09 3.32
N GLN A 53 4.98 6.44 2.74
CA GLN A 53 3.73 6.62 3.49
C GLN A 53 3.36 5.38 4.34
N LYS A 54 3.62 4.17 3.81
CA LYS A 54 3.39 2.93 4.55
C LYS A 54 4.41 2.73 5.68
N ARG A 55 5.67 3.13 5.47
CA ARG A 55 6.70 3.08 6.50
C ARG A 55 6.37 4.01 7.66
N GLU A 56 6.05 5.26 7.38
CA GLU A 56 5.65 6.25 8.40
C GLU A 56 4.43 5.78 9.22
N LEU A 57 3.45 5.14 8.55
CA LEU A 57 2.28 4.59 9.24
C LEU A 57 2.67 3.49 10.24
N LEU A 58 3.59 2.58 9.84
CA LEU A 58 4.07 1.50 10.71
C LEU A 58 4.92 2.04 11.87
N GLU A 59 5.78 3.01 11.62
CA GLU A 59 6.60 3.68 12.65
C GLU A 59 5.70 4.40 13.68
N ARG A 60 4.67 5.10 13.21
CA ARG A 60 3.67 5.74 14.08
C ARG A 60 2.93 4.72 14.94
N GLN A 61 2.52 3.60 14.36
CA GLN A 61 1.88 2.51 15.09
C GLN A 61 2.80 1.95 16.17
N GLU A 62 4.07 1.68 15.85
CA GLU A 62 5.02 1.12 16.82
C GLU A 62 5.29 2.09 17.97
N ALA A 63 5.51 3.37 17.67
CA ALA A 63 5.69 4.40 18.70
C ALA A 63 4.46 4.51 19.63
N ARG A 64 3.24 4.40 19.07
CA ARG A 64 2.01 4.40 19.88
C ARG A 64 1.81 3.12 20.68
N ARG A 65 2.29 1.99 20.18
CA ARG A 65 2.25 0.71 20.86
C ARG A 65 3.16 0.66 22.09
N GLU A 66 4.30 1.35 22.06
CA GLU A 66 5.23 1.47 23.18
C GLU A 66 4.79 2.49 24.22
N ALA A 67 3.87 3.40 23.87
CA ALA A 67 3.36 4.41 24.77
C ALA A 67 2.51 3.80 25.90
N ALA A 68 2.42 4.50 27.02
CA ALA A 68 1.56 4.12 28.14
C ALA A 68 0.09 4.04 27.68
N PRO A 69 -0.66 3.00 28.06
CA PRO A 69 -2.07 2.90 27.72
C PRO A 69 -2.90 3.98 28.41
N LEU A 70 -3.87 4.50 27.67
CA LEU A 70 -4.79 5.53 28.10
C LEU A 70 -6.10 4.94 28.65
N ALA A 71 -6.84 5.71 29.42
CA ALA A 71 -8.21 5.41 29.76
C ALA A 71 -9.17 5.83 28.60
N PRO A 72 -10.36 5.21 28.44
CA PRO A 72 -11.30 5.53 27.36
C PRO A 72 -11.65 7.03 27.25
N HIS A 73 -11.84 7.73 28.34
CA HIS A 73 -12.19 9.16 28.35
C HIS A 73 -11.05 10.09 27.90
N GLU A 74 -9.80 9.63 27.92
CA GLU A 74 -8.64 10.38 27.45
C GLU A 74 -8.55 10.36 25.90
N ILE A 75 -9.07 9.33 25.26
CA ILE A 75 -9.09 9.20 23.78
C ILE A 75 -9.86 10.36 23.16
N GLU A 76 -10.98 10.76 23.74
CA GLU A 76 -11.84 11.84 23.22
C GLU A 76 -11.12 13.20 23.16
N ARG A 77 -10.02 13.36 23.92
CA ARG A 77 -9.20 14.59 23.97
C ARG A 77 -8.06 14.59 22.95
N LEU A 78 -7.80 13.46 22.30
CA LEU A 78 -6.71 13.36 21.34
C LEU A 78 -7.14 13.89 19.97
N ASN A 79 -6.33 14.76 19.36
CA ASN A 79 -6.54 15.21 17.98
C ASN A 79 -6.35 14.07 16.98
N ASP A 80 -5.45 13.13 17.26
CA ASP A 80 -5.20 11.92 16.47
C ASP A 80 -5.17 10.71 17.40
N PRO A 81 -6.29 10.00 17.59
CA PRO A 81 -6.35 8.82 18.45
C PRO A 81 -5.85 7.53 17.79
N ALA A 82 -5.52 7.55 16.50
CA ALA A 82 -5.11 6.34 15.78
C ALA A 82 -3.95 5.62 16.48
N PHE A 83 -4.09 4.31 16.67
CA PHE A 83 -3.14 3.43 17.36
C PHE A 83 -2.88 3.72 18.85
N ALA A 84 -3.58 4.68 19.47
CA ALA A 84 -3.45 4.90 20.91
C ALA A 84 -3.84 3.61 21.66
N ARG A 85 -2.96 3.16 22.57
CA ARG A 85 -3.25 2.00 23.42
C ARG A 85 -4.23 2.37 24.52
N VAL A 86 -5.11 1.44 24.82
CA VAL A 86 -6.16 1.62 25.82
C VAL A 86 -6.17 0.44 26.75
N PHE A 87 -6.27 0.72 28.04
CA PHE A 87 -6.52 -0.29 29.06
C PHE A 87 -7.99 -0.22 29.47
N LEU A 88 -8.65 -1.36 29.47
CA LEU A 88 -10.06 -1.51 29.84
C LEU A 88 -10.19 -2.48 31.00
N GLN A 89 -11.12 -2.21 31.91
CA GLN A 89 -11.51 -3.14 32.95
C GLN A 89 -13.03 -3.16 33.10
N GLY A 90 -13.66 -4.32 32.84
CA GLY A 90 -15.12 -4.40 32.85
C GLY A 90 -15.65 -5.64 32.18
N ARG A 91 -16.82 -5.56 31.54
CA ARG A 91 -17.55 -6.70 30.99
C ARG A 91 -18.07 -6.45 29.57
N PHE A 92 -18.10 -7.51 28.78
CA PHE A 92 -18.81 -7.52 27.51
C PHE A 92 -20.32 -7.55 27.71
N ASP A 93 -21.03 -6.90 26.78
CA ASP A 93 -22.47 -7.05 26.64
C ASP A 93 -22.75 -8.39 25.93
N ALA A 94 -23.38 -9.35 26.63
CA ALA A 94 -23.68 -10.66 26.06
C ALA A 94 -24.89 -10.64 25.11
N GLU A 95 -25.72 -9.60 25.17
CA GLU A 95 -26.95 -9.50 24.38
C GLU A 95 -26.73 -8.97 22.98
N HIS A 96 -25.71 -8.10 22.81
CA HIS A 96 -25.45 -7.40 21.56
C HIS A 96 -24.08 -7.78 20.97
N SER A 97 -24.12 -8.31 19.76
CA SER A 97 -22.89 -8.69 19.03
C SER A 97 -23.05 -8.37 17.56
N PHE A 98 -22.00 -7.81 16.96
CA PHE A 98 -21.95 -7.53 15.54
C PHE A 98 -20.90 -8.42 14.88
N LEU A 99 -21.26 -9.01 13.75
CA LEU A 99 -20.40 -9.85 12.92
C LEU A 99 -20.06 -9.08 11.65
N LEU A 100 -18.84 -8.55 11.56
CA LEU A 100 -18.35 -7.84 10.39
C LEU A 100 -17.97 -8.85 9.31
N ASP A 101 -18.74 -8.90 8.24
CA ASP A 101 -18.67 -9.91 7.19
C ASP A 101 -17.53 -9.66 6.18
N SER A 102 -17.36 -10.66 5.31
CA SER A 102 -16.42 -10.62 4.17
C SER A 102 -14.97 -10.37 4.59
N ARG A 103 -14.57 -10.89 5.75
CA ARG A 103 -13.21 -10.86 6.27
C ARG A 103 -12.47 -12.14 5.94
N THR A 104 -11.46 -12.04 5.07
CA THR A 104 -10.65 -13.19 4.65
C THR A 104 -9.29 -13.14 5.35
N ARG A 105 -8.86 -14.28 5.93
CA ARG A 105 -7.55 -14.47 6.56
C ARG A 105 -6.91 -15.74 6.02
N ASN A 106 -5.72 -15.63 5.42
CA ASN A 106 -4.99 -16.76 4.83
C ASN A 106 -5.87 -17.62 3.88
N GLY A 107 -6.66 -16.97 3.01
CA GLY A 107 -7.54 -17.62 2.06
C GLY A 107 -8.82 -18.25 2.66
N LYS A 108 -9.04 -18.14 3.97
CA LYS A 108 -10.25 -18.62 4.65
C LYS A 108 -11.23 -17.48 4.87
N VAL A 109 -12.50 -17.71 4.57
CA VAL A 109 -13.58 -16.75 4.79
C VAL A 109 -14.00 -16.76 6.25
N GLY A 110 -14.33 -15.60 6.80
CA GLY A 110 -14.78 -15.44 8.18
C GLY A 110 -15.38 -14.07 8.44
N VAL A 111 -15.53 -13.76 9.70
CA VAL A 111 -16.08 -12.51 10.24
C VAL A 111 -15.17 -11.96 11.32
N GLU A 112 -15.26 -10.66 11.59
CA GLU A 112 -14.69 -10.06 12.81
C GLU A 112 -15.83 -9.83 13.80
N LEU A 113 -15.61 -10.19 15.08
CA LEU A 113 -16.58 -10.05 16.15
C LEU A 113 -16.41 -8.70 16.85
N LEU A 114 -17.42 -7.85 16.78
CA LEU A 114 -17.47 -6.60 17.54
C LEU A 114 -18.55 -6.71 18.61
N GLN A 115 -18.19 -6.35 19.85
CA GLN A 115 -19.11 -6.35 20.99
C GLN A 115 -18.96 -5.06 21.81
N PRO A 116 -20.09 -4.51 22.33
CA PRO A 116 -20.04 -3.50 23.35
C PRO A 116 -19.32 -4.02 24.59
N PHE A 117 -18.47 -3.21 25.17
CA PHE A 117 -17.80 -3.49 26.44
C PHE A 117 -18.01 -2.28 27.36
N HIS A 118 -18.46 -2.55 28.59
CA HIS A 118 -18.61 -1.52 29.60
C HIS A 118 -17.34 -1.44 30.44
N ASP A 119 -16.62 -0.34 30.31
CA ASP A 119 -15.44 -0.07 31.14
C ASP A 119 -15.89 0.47 32.51
N GLU A 120 -15.70 -0.33 33.54
CA GLU A 120 -16.13 -0.05 34.91
C GLU A 120 -15.32 1.10 35.55
N LEU A 121 -14.08 1.36 35.05
CA LEU A 121 -13.22 2.40 35.62
C LEU A 121 -13.62 3.81 35.17
N SER A 122 -14.02 3.96 33.91
CA SER A 122 -14.43 5.26 33.33
C SER A 122 -15.94 5.41 33.20
N ASP A 123 -16.70 4.37 33.53
CA ASP A 123 -18.16 4.25 33.30
C ASP A 123 -18.55 4.57 31.86
N ARG A 124 -17.80 4.01 30.91
CA ARG A 124 -17.99 4.25 29.46
C ARG A 124 -18.21 2.96 28.71
N TRP A 125 -19.09 3.03 27.71
CA TRP A 125 -19.23 1.99 26.73
C TRP A 125 -18.23 2.20 25.60
N VAL A 126 -17.57 1.12 25.18
CA VAL A 126 -16.63 1.10 24.07
C VAL A 126 -16.96 -0.06 23.12
N MET A 127 -16.82 0.16 21.80
CA MET A 127 -17.04 -0.91 20.82
C MET A 127 -15.72 -1.65 20.59
N VAL A 128 -15.66 -2.89 21.02
CA VAL A 128 -14.46 -3.72 21.01
C VAL A 128 -14.54 -4.75 19.90
N ASN A 129 -13.59 -4.69 18.96
CA ASN A 129 -13.36 -5.74 17.98
C ASN A 129 -12.45 -6.81 18.59
N ARG A 130 -13.00 -8.00 18.80
CA ARG A 130 -12.33 -9.14 19.46
C ARG A 130 -11.50 -9.98 18.49
N GLY A 131 -11.54 -9.68 17.20
CA GLY A 131 -10.75 -10.39 16.20
C GLY A 131 -11.58 -11.25 15.25
N TRP A 132 -10.86 -11.95 14.39
CA TRP A 132 -11.43 -12.73 13.30
C TRP A 132 -11.77 -14.16 13.74
N ILE A 133 -12.94 -14.62 13.28
CA ILE A 133 -13.49 -15.97 13.50
C ILE A 133 -13.72 -16.62 12.12
N PRO A 134 -13.30 -17.87 11.89
CA PRO A 134 -13.61 -18.58 10.64
C PRO A 134 -15.12 -18.84 10.52
N TRP A 135 -15.65 -18.64 9.33
CA TRP A 135 -17.06 -18.95 9.03
C TRP A 135 -17.20 -19.67 7.68
N PRO A 136 -16.81 -20.94 7.62
CA PRO A 136 -16.81 -21.71 6.38
C PRO A 136 -18.21 -22.12 5.91
N ASP A 137 -19.15 -22.38 6.82
CA ASP A 137 -20.54 -22.72 6.50
C ASP A 137 -21.49 -21.60 6.93
N ARG A 138 -21.98 -20.86 5.94
CA ARG A 138 -22.89 -19.74 6.14
C ARG A 138 -24.27 -20.09 6.66
N ARG A 139 -24.63 -21.37 6.65
CA ARG A 139 -25.92 -21.87 7.17
C ARG A 139 -25.95 -22.01 8.69
N VAL A 140 -24.76 -22.08 9.31
CA VAL A 140 -24.60 -22.20 10.76
C VAL A 140 -23.93 -20.91 11.26
N PRO A 141 -24.51 -20.20 12.25
CA PRO A 141 -23.85 -19.02 12.83
C PRO A 141 -22.46 -19.36 13.36
N PRO A 142 -21.49 -18.44 13.25
CA PRO A 142 -20.14 -18.67 13.78
C PRO A 142 -20.22 -18.79 15.31
N ALA A 143 -19.55 -19.78 15.87
CA ALA A 143 -19.51 -19.97 17.32
C ALA A 143 -18.51 -18.98 17.95
N PHE A 144 -18.96 -18.27 18.96
CA PHE A 144 -18.14 -17.43 19.82
C PHE A 144 -18.66 -17.46 21.26
N ASP A 145 -17.75 -17.18 22.19
CA ASP A 145 -18.08 -17.13 23.63
C ASP A 145 -17.97 -15.66 24.13
N THR A 146 -18.87 -15.28 25.04
CA THR A 146 -18.87 -14.00 25.71
C THR A 146 -18.67 -14.20 27.22
N PRO A 147 -17.45 -13.93 27.75
CA PRO A 147 -17.18 -14.09 29.17
C PRO A 147 -18.08 -13.19 30.02
N ALA A 148 -18.70 -13.78 31.06
CA ALA A 148 -19.59 -13.05 31.97
C ALA A 148 -18.84 -12.29 33.09
N GLN A 149 -17.59 -12.69 33.39
CA GLN A 149 -16.79 -12.07 34.43
C GLN A 149 -16.21 -10.73 33.99
N SER A 150 -15.82 -9.88 34.97
CA SER A 150 -15.02 -8.67 34.70
C SER A 150 -13.64 -9.06 34.19
N LEU A 151 -13.19 -8.41 33.12
CA LEU A 151 -11.94 -8.66 32.41
C LEU A 151 -11.06 -7.44 32.39
N LYS A 152 -9.74 -7.67 32.35
CA LYS A 152 -8.74 -6.66 32.04
C LYS A 152 -8.26 -6.86 30.60
N LEU A 153 -8.45 -5.85 29.75
CA LEU A 153 -8.18 -5.93 28.35
C LEU A 153 -7.21 -4.86 27.92
N ALA A 154 -6.28 -5.21 27.03
CA ALA A 154 -5.48 -4.26 26.28
C ALA A 154 -6.00 -4.18 24.85
N ALA A 155 -6.23 -2.96 24.40
CA ALA A 155 -6.73 -2.66 23.06
C ALA A 155 -6.03 -1.43 22.50
N TRP A 156 -6.28 -1.14 21.23
CA TRP A 156 -5.83 0.09 20.60
C TRP A 156 -6.94 0.67 19.69
N VAL A 157 -6.91 1.98 19.53
CA VAL A 157 -7.90 2.72 18.75
C VAL A 157 -7.67 2.51 17.26
N TYR A 158 -8.65 1.98 16.56
CA TYR A 158 -8.63 1.89 15.11
C TYR A 158 -9.38 3.07 14.49
N VAL A 159 -8.68 3.80 13.64
CA VAL A 159 -9.25 4.84 12.79
C VAL A 159 -9.08 4.40 11.34
N PRO A 160 -10.18 4.14 10.61
CA PRO A 160 -10.10 3.67 9.23
C PRO A 160 -9.49 4.76 8.33
N PRO A 161 -8.57 4.40 7.40
CA PRO A 161 -8.06 5.35 6.42
C PRO A 161 -9.15 5.68 5.39
N GLY A 162 -9.68 6.91 5.44
CA GLY A 162 -10.72 7.41 4.53
C GLY A 162 -12.15 7.11 4.97
N LYS A 163 -13.11 7.59 4.17
CA LYS A 163 -14.53 7.35 4.45
C LYS A 163 -14.91 5.94 4.01
N PRO A 164 -15.63 5.16 4.85
CA PRO A 164 -16.09 3.85 4.45
C PRO A 164 -17.08 3.94 3.27
N PHE A 165 -16.97 3.01 2.34
CA PHE A 165 -17.93 2.90 1.25
C PHE A 165 -19.19 2.22 1.81
N VAL A 166 -20.30 2.95 1.85
CA VAL A 166 -21.54 2.49 2.47
C VAL A 166 -22.39 1.78 1.42
N PHE A 167 -22.52 0.45 1.53
CA PHE A 167 -23.60 -0.26 0.86
C PHE A 167 -24.82 -0.32 1.80
N SER A 168 -26.03 -0.12 1.24
CA SER A 168 -27.26 -0.12 2.01
C SER A 168 -27.43 -1.38 2.86
N HIS A 169 -27.80 -1.21 4.12
CA HIS A 169 -27.99 -2.30 5.07
C HIS A 169 -29.30 -3.05 4.84
N ARG A 170 -29.22 -4.38 4.79
CA ARG A 170 -30.33 -5.21 5.24
C ARG A 170 -30.15 -5.43 6.74
N THR A 171 -30.92 -4.79 7.54
CA THR A 171 -30.99 -5.04 8.98
C THR A 171 -31.71 -6.38 9.17
N ALA A 172 -30.97 -7.44 9.46
CA ALA A 172 -31.57 -8.68 9.94
C ALA A 172 -32.14 -8.43 11.34
N GLU A 173 -33.34 -8.97 11.61
CA GLU A 173 -33.92 -8.94 12.95
C GLU A 173 -33.15 -9.91 13.87
N GLY A 174 -32.96 -9.52 15.14
CA GLY A 174 -32.29 -10.34 16.16
C GLY A 174 -30.78 -10.11 16.29
N TRP A 175 -30.16 -10.88 17.17
CA TRP A 175 -28.74 -10.88 17.48
C TRP A 175 -28.14 -12.27 17.30
N PRO A 176 -26.87 -12.39 16.87
CA PRO A 176 -25.92 -11.35 16.47
C PRO A 176 -26.30 -10.69 15.13
N ARG A 177 -25.96 -9.41 14.93
CA ARG A 177 -26.21 -8.68 13.69
C ARG A 177 -25.05 -8.78 12.72
N LEU A 178 -25.35 -9.15 11.47
CA LEU A 178 -24.37 -9.18 10.40
C LEU A 178 -24.24 -7.78 9.78
N ILE A 179 -23.02 -7.26 9.73
CA ILE A 179 -22.69 -5.97 9.15
C ILE A 179 -21.58 -6.13 8.10
N ASN A 180 -21.52 -5.27 7.11
CA ASN A 180 -20.48 -5.27 6.05
C ASN A 180 -19.48 -4.10 6.18
N HIS A 181 -19.76 -3.12 7.01
CA HIS A 181 -18.84 -2.06 7.41
C HIS A 181 -19.09 -1.65 8.86
N VAL A 182 -18.10 -1.02 9.47
CA VAL A 182 -18.20 -0.51 10.83
C VAL A 182 -18.69 0.94 10.76
N ASP A 183 -19.87 1.16 11.33
CA ASP A 183 -20.45 2.47 11.61
C ASP A 183 -20.78 2.50 13.11
N ILE A 184 -19.87 3.04 13.89
CA ILE A 184 -19.94 2.99 15.36
C ILE A 184 -21.20 3.71 15.88
N GLU A 185 -21.58 4.82 15.26
CA GLU A 185 -22.75 5.58 15.66
C GLU A 185 -24.05 4.78 15.42
N ALA A 186 -24.20 4.22 14.23
CA ALA A 186 -25.33 3.33 13.92
C ALA A 186 -25.34 2.06 14.78
N MET A 187 -24.16 1.52 15.12
CA MET A 187 -24.05 0.36 16.02
C MET A 187 -24.51 0.70 17.45
N TRP A 188 -24.16 1.89 17.98
CA TRP A 188 -24.65 2.33 19.27
C TRP A 188 -26.17 2.51 19.29
N GLN A 189 -26.74 3.12 18.25
CA GLN A 189 -28.20 3.26 18.12
C GLN A 189 -28.88 1.89 18.13
N GLN A 190 -28.34 0.91 17.41
CA GLN A 190 -28.87 -0.44 17.35
C GLN A 190 -28.77 -1.20 18.66
N ALA A 191 -27.72 -0.96 19.45
CA ALA A 191 -27.54 -1.56 20.77
C ALA A 191 -28.32 -0.82 21.89
N GLY A 192 -29.00 0.31 21.55
CA GLY A 192 -29.71 1.12 22.54
C GLY A 192 -28.79 1.75 23.60
N ARG A 193 -27.57 2.09 23.22
CA ARG A 193 -26.51 2.60 24.12
C ARG A 193 -25.82 3.81 23.48
N ALA A 194 -25.04 4.50 24.28
CA ALA A 194 -24.11 5.55 23.82
C ALA A 194 -22.71 5.21 24.34
N GLY A 195 -21.68 5.44 23.54
CA GLY A 195 -20.31 5.14 23.89
C GLY A 195 -19.28 5.86 23.03
N LEU A 196 -18.02 5.45 23.16
CA LEU A 196 -16.92 6.00 22.38
C LEU A 196 -17.16 5.84 20.87
N ILE A 197 -16.84 6.87 20.09
CA ILE A 197 -17.08 6.90 18.63
C ILE A 197 -16.03 6.13 17.81
N HIS A 198 -15.09 5.46 18.46
CA HIS A 198 -14.01 4.71 17.83
C HIS A 198 -14.15 3.22 18.07
N GLU A 199 -13.73 2.43 17.06
CA GLU A 199 -13.50 0.99 17.22
C GLU A 199 -12.22 0.78 18.02
N LEU A 200 -12.29 -0.07 19.05
CA LEU A 200 -11.13 -0.55 19.79
C LEU A 200 -10.82 -1.98 19.36
N ARG A 201 -9.60 -2.24 18.91
CA ARG A 201 -9.14 -3.57 18.52
C ARG A 201 -8.35 -4.21 19.64
N LEU A 202 -8.74 -5.41 20.06
CA LEU A 202 -8.02 -6.13 21.10
C LEU A 202 -6.59 -6.47 20.67
N GLU A 203 -5.66 -6.34 21.59
CA GLU A 203 -4.38 -7.01 21.51
C GLU A 203 -4.54 -8.53 21.68
N PRO A 204 -3.62 -9.35 21.15
CA PRO A 204 -3.68 -10.79 21.36
C PRO A 204 -3.75 -11.16 22.84
N GLY A 205 -4.70 -12.01 23.22
CA GLY A 205 -4.92 -12.40 24.61
C GLY A 205 -6.11 -13.37 24.77
N PRO A 206 -6.44 -13.82 25.97
CA PRO A 206 -7.44 -14.86 26.21
C PRO A 206 -8.85 -14.51 25.73
N SER A 207 -9.19 -13.22 25.67
CA SER A 207 -10.52 -12.74 25.26
C SER A 207 -10.56 -12.34 23.78
N ALA A 208 -9.41 -12.36 23.09
CA ALA A 208 -9.30 -12.09 21.67
C ALA A 208 -9.40 -13.38 20.88
N TYR A 209 -10.09 -13.32 19.75
CA TYR A 209 -9.99 -14.31 18.70
C TYR A 209 -8.71 -14.04 17.88
N ARG A 210 -8.69 -14.32 16.61
CA ARG A 210 -7.49 -14.03 15.82
C ARG A 210 -7.30 -12.52 15.64
N ALA A 211 -6.40 -11.95 16.43
CA ALA A 211 -6.09 -10.51 16.53
C ALA A 211 -4.79 -10.12 15.80
N ASP A 212 -4.50 -10.77 14.67
CA ASP A 212 -3.37 -10.45 13.79
C ASP A 212 -3.74 -9.29 12.83
N TRP A 213 -3.88 -8.10 13.37
CA TRP A 213 -4.33 -6.92 12.64
C TRP A 213 -3.35 -6.51 11.56
N ALA A 214 -3.77 -6.61 10.30
CA ALA A 214 -3.00 -6.07 9.18
C ALA A 214 -3.20 -4.54 9.12
N ILE A 215 -2.14 -3.78 9.41
CA ILE A 215 -2.17 -2.32 9.36
C ILE A 215 -2.11 -1.80 7.93
N THR A 216 -1.39 -2.54 7.07
CA THR A 216 -1.25 -2.22 5.66
C THR A 216 -1.53 -3.43 4.79
N SER A 217 -2.20 -3.24 3.67
CA SER A 217 -2.45 -4.30 2.69
C SER A 217 -1.19 -4.73 1.96
N MET A 218 -0.19 -3.84 1.84
CA MET A 218 1.07 -4.06 1.14
C MET A 218 2.22 -3.52 1.98
N ARG A 219 3.29 -4.29 2.11
CA ARG A 219 4.49 -3.91 2.87
C ARG A 219 5.31 -2.84 2.12
N PRO A 220 6.02 -1.94 2.82
CA PRO A 220 6.90 -0.95 2.19
C PRO A 220 7.91 -1.56 1.21
N SER A 221 8.47 -2.72 1.55
CA SER A 221 9.43 -3.45 0.70
C SER A 221 8.86 -3.91 -0.64
N GLN A 222 7.56 -4.19 -0.72
CA GLN A 222 6.90 -4.55 -1.98
C GLN A 222 6.78 -3.32 -2.91
N HIS A 223 6.48 -2.14 -2.36
CA HIS A 223 6.49 -0.89 -3.12
C HIS A 223 7.87 -0.57 -3.67
N LEU A 224 8.94 -0.78 -2.88
CA LEU A 224 10.31 -0.63 -3.36
C LEU A 224 10.62 -1.61 -4.52
N GLY A 225 10.19 -2.87 -4.41
CA GLY A 225 10.35 -3.85 -5.49
C GLY A 225 9.68 -3.40 -6.79
N TYR A 226 8.45 -2.88 -6.71
CA TYR A 226 7.75 -2.32 -7.87
C TYR A 226 8.43 -1.05 -8.43
N ALA A 227 8.96 -0.18 -7.57
CA ALA A 227 9.71 0.99 -8.03
C ALA A 227 10.94 0.59 -8.86
N VAL A 228 11.70 -0.41 -8.38
CA VAL A 228 12.85 -0.96 -9.11
C VAL A 228 12.42 -1.52 -10.48
N GLN A 229 11.29 -2.24 -10.54
CA GLN A 229 10.77 -2.77 -11.82
C GLN A 229 10.44 -1.64 -12.80
N TRP A 230 9.76 -0.57 -12.36
CA TRP A 230 9.40 0.56 -13.22
C TRP A 230 10.64 1.28 -13.75
N PHE A 231 11.65 1.54 -12.91
CA PHE A 231 12.91 2.15 -13.34
C PHE A 231 13.71 1.24 -14.27
N ALA A 232 13.72 -0.09 -14.02
CA ALA A 232 14.38 -1.04 -14.90
C ALA A 232 13.70 -1.09 -16.29
N LEU A 233 12.37 -1.04 -16.35
CA LEU A 233 11.63 -0.95 -17.62
C LEU A 233 11.93 0.36 -18.36
N ALA A 234 12.02 1.49 -17.64
CA ALA A 234 12.40 2.78 -18.23
C ALA A 234 13.82 2.74 -18.82
N ALA A 235 14.78 2.17 -18.08
CA ALA A 235 16.15 2.00 -18.54
C ALA A 235 16.23 1.04 -19.75
N ALA A 236 15.51 -0.07 -19.73
CA ALA A 236 15.45 -1.01 -20.85
C ALA A 236 14.84 -0.37 -22.12
N LEU A 237 13.75 0.40 -21.96
CA LEU A 237 13.13 1.14 -23.04
C LEU A 237 14.11 2.12 -23.69
N LEU A 238 14.83 2.87 -22.86
CA LEU A 238 15.83 3.83 -23.33
C LEU A 238 17.01 3.13 -24.02
N ALA A 239 17.50 2.03 -23.45
CA ALA A 239 18.59 1.25 -24.03
C ALA A 239 18.19 0.67 -25.40
N LEU A 240 16.99 0.12 -25.52
CA LEU A 240 16.46 -0.37 -26.81
C LEU A 240 16.29 0.74 -27.83
N PHE A 241 15.80 1.91 -27.41
CA PHE A 241 15.67 3.06 -28.29
C PHE A 241 17.01 3.52 -28.85
N ILE A 242 18.03 3.61 -28.00
CA ILE A 242 19.39 3.96 -28.42
C ILE A 242 19.94 2.89 -29.36
N TYR A 243 19.80 1.61 -29.01
CA TYR A 243 20.27 0.49 -29.82
C TYR A 243 19.67 0.51 -31.23
N PHE A 244 18.34 0.61 -31.34
CA PHE A 244 17.66 0.66 -32.65
C PHE A 244 18.01 1.92 -33.43
N GLY A 245 18.12 3.08 -32.78
CA GLY A 245 18.48 4.32 -33.46
C GLY A 245 19.89 4.28 -34.06
N VAL A 246 20.83 3.63 -33.36
CA VAL A 246 22.21 3.42 -33.87
C VAL A 246 22.24 2.34 -34.96
N HIS A 247 21.49 1.26 -34.79
CA HIS A 247 21.46 0.16 -35.75
C HIS A 247 20.87 0.58 -37.09
N GLN A 248 19.77 1.32 -37.12
CA GLN A 248 19.17 1.86 -38.33
C GLN A 248 20.10 2.84 -39.08
N ALA A 249 20.89 3.61 -38.34
CA ALA A 249 21.85 4.52 -38.93
C ALA A 249 22.99 3.78 -39.64
N ARG A 250 23.39 2.60 -39.15
CA ARG A 250 24.44 1.75 -39.77
C ARG A 250 23.92 1.03 -41.02
N GLY A 251 22.70 0.50 -41.02
CA GLY A 251 22.11 -0.22 -42.16
C GLY A 251 21.98 0.66 -43.40
N LYS A 252 21.51 1.88 -43.28
CA LYS A 252 21.39 2.85 -44.38
C LYS A 252 22.74 3.32 -44.97
N ARG A 253 23.82 3.18 -44.24
CA ARG A 253 25.15 3.54 -44.69
C ARG A 253 25.72 2.44 -45.62
N SER A 254 25.50 1.18 -45.31
CA SER A 254 25.90 0.05 -46.16
C SER A 254 25.19 0.08 -47.51
N GLU A 255 23.87 0.37 -47.55
CA GLU A 255 23.12 0.51 -48.80
C GLU A 255 23.57 1.68 -49.67
N HIS A 256 24.03 2.78 -49.07
CA HIS A 256 24.51 3.94 -49.84
C HIS A 256 25.92 3.73 -50.42
N ASP A 257 26.80 2.98 -49.71
CA ASP A 257 28.15 2.61 -50.22
C ASP A 257 28.04 1.55 -51.37
N GLU A 258 27.06 0.64 -51.34
CA GLU A 258 26.85 -0.32 -52.42
C GLU A 258 26.20 0.30 -53.69
N SER A 259 25.42 1.39 -53.52
CA SER A 259 24.73 2.05 -54.65
C SER A 259 25.60 3.07 -55.42
N ASN A 260 26.88 3.30 -55.05
CA ASN A 260 27.78 4.24 -55.74
C ASN A 260 28.97 3.53 -56.44
N PRO A 261 28.74 2.96 -57.66
CA PRO A 261 29.75 2.17 -58.39
C PRO A 261 30.88 3.01 -59.05
N LEU A 262 30.91 4.33 -58.85
CA LEU A 262 31.89 5.23 -59.49
C LEU A 262 33.19 5.51 -58.72
N GLN A 263 33.48 4.74 -57.65
CA GLN A 263 34.75 4.86 -56.89
C GLN A 263 35.55 3.55 -56.86
N ARG A 264 35.64 2.87 -58.01
CA ARG A 264 36.65 1.81 -58.22
C ARG A 264 37.66 2.27 -59.26
#